data_f9fea9b75d46e879933da27d62246898
#
_entry.id   f9fea9b75d46e879933da27d62246898
#
_cell.length_a   1.000
_cell.length_b   1.000
_cell.length_c   1.000
_cell.angle_alpha   90.00
_cell.angle_beta   90.00
_cell.angle_gamma   90.00
#
_symmetry.space_group_name_H-M   'P 1'
#
loop_
_entity.id
_entity.type
_entity.pdbx_description
1 polymer ?
#
loop_
_entity_poly.entity_id
_entity_poly.type
_entity_poly.pdbx_seq_one_letter_code
_entity_poly.pdbx_strand_id
1 'polypeptide(L)'
;MGVTVFPNGWLPVSAPQDITPIFCKFDFSGLLNLKTVLVIFSLLLINIFDTIGTLMGLADKTGIVEPNGNIPHVKEAMMSDAIGTTCGAMLGSSTLTTYVESASGIAEGGRSGVTAFTVGIFFIIALFLSPIFLLIPSAATSGALVMVGVLMIDSVKKIDLQDITESFPAFITMITMVLCYSIADGICLGILAYVFMKTCTRRWKDLNWTLIILAVLFVLNFIKG
;
A
#
# COMPACT_ATOMS: atom_id res chain seq x y z
N MET A 1 30.51 -3.48 -10.27
CA MET A 1 29.10 -3.88 -10.14
C MET A 1 29.09 -5.29 -9.58
N GLY A 2 28.83 -5.43 -8.27
CA GLY A 2 28.77 -6.74 -7.60
C GLY A 2 27.42 -7.39 -7.87
N VAL A 3 27.34 -8.17 -8.91
CA VAL A 3 26.16 -8.96 -9.23
C VAL A 3 26.34 -10.30 -8.54
N THR A 4 25.65 -10.51 -7.43
CA THR A 4 25.52 -11.79 -6.72
C THR A 4 26.81 -12.55 -6.43
N VAL A 5 27.32 -12.41 -5.21
CA VAL A 5 28.38 -13.30 -4.68
C VAL A 5 27.69 -14.45 -3.96
N PHE A 6 27.87 -15.68 -4.47
CA PHE A 6 27.43 -16.87 -3.76
C PHE A 6 28.28 -17.05 -2.51
N PRO A 7 27.72 -17.07 -1.30
CA PRO A 7 28.48 -17.37 -0.09
C PRO A 7 29.03 -18.80 -0.15
N ASN A 8 30.25 -19.00 0.36
CA ASN A 8 30.79 -20.35 0.48
C ASN A 8 29.87 -21.23 1.33
N GLY A 9 29.44 -22.38 0.80
CA GLY A 9 28.49 -23.26 1.47
C GLY A 9 27.01 -22.94 1.18
N TRP A 10 26.69 -22.18 0.11
CA TRP A 10 25.33 -21.85 -0.27
C TRP A 10 24.50 -23.11 -0.56
N LEU A 11 23.37 -23.20 0.13
CA LEU A 11 22.35 -24.22 -0.12
C LEU A 11 21.11 -23.53 -0.71
N PRO A 12 20.51 -24.06 -1.79
CA PRO A 12 19.34 -23.48 -2.45
C PRO A 12 18.08 -23.57 -1.57
N VAL A 13 18.07 -24.46 -0.60
CA VAL A 13 16.97 -24.68 0.33
C VAL A 13 17.45 -24.49 1.75
N SER A 14 16.75 -23.70 2.53
CA SER A 14 17.01 -23.51 3.96
C SER A 14 15.73 -23.69 4.76
N ALA A 15 15.87 -24.13 6.02
CA ALA A 15 14.76 -24.05 6.95
C ALA A 15 14.39 -22.57 7.19
N PRO A 16 13.09 -22.25 7.35
CA PRO A 16 12.67 -20.92 7.77
C PRO A 16 13.38 -20.49 9.04
N GLN A 17 13.63 -19.17 9.16
CA GLN A 17 14.21 -18.63 10.39
C GLN A 17 13.25 -18.87 11.56
N ASP A 18 13.83 -19.13 12.74
CA ASP A 18 13.06 -19.29 13.97
C ASP A 18 12.35 -17.98 14.33
N ILE A 19 11.02 -18.02 14.38
CA ILE A 19 10.17 -16.88 14.74
C ILE A 19 9.84 -16.83 16.24
N THR A 20 10.25 -17.85 17.01
CA THR A 20 9.98 -17.95 18.45
C THR A 20 10.37 -16.70 19.25
N PRO A 21 11.49 -15.98 18.92
CA PRO A 21 11.86 -14.77 19.65
C PRO A 21 10.89 -13.60 19.52
N ILE A 22 10.10 -13.55 18.44
CA ILE A 22 9.19 -12.44 18.12
C ILE A 22 7.72 -12.83 18.19
N PHE A 23 7.42 -14.13 18.21
CA PHE A 23 6.05 -14.63 18.18
C PHE A 23 5.25 -14.15 19.39
N CYS A 24 4.14 -13.46 19.14
CA CYS A 24 3.21 -12.91 20.15
C CYS A 24 3.87 -12.05 21.23
N LYS A 25 5.02 -11.45 21.00
CA LYS A 25 5.69 -10.56 21.95
C LYS A 25 5.23 -9.13 21.77
N PHE A 26 4.03 -8.84 22.26
CA PHE A 26 3.48 -7.49 22.24
C PHE A 26 3.97 -6.69 23.44
N ASP A 27 4.47 -5.49 23.21
CA ASP A 27 4.75 -4.51 24.26
C ASP A 27 3.71 -3.38 24.21
N PHE A 28 2.89 -3.33 25.24
CA PHE A 28 1.84 -2.31 25.38
C PHE A 28 2.25 -1.16 26.32
N SER A 29 3.46 -1.15 26.86
CA SER A 29 3.91 -0.19 27.86
C SER A 29 3.91 1.27 27.37
N GLY A 30 4.10 1.46 26.05
CA GLY A 30 4.12 2.78 25.42
C GLY A 30 2.80 3.29 24.85
N LEU A 31 1.71 2.50 24.89
CA LEU A 31 0.46 2.83 24.19
C LEU A 31 -0.24 4.09 24.71
N LEU A 32 -0.10 4.42 25.99
CA LEU A 32 -0.74 5.59 26.60
C LEU A 32 0.02 6.90 26.32
N ASN A 33 1.15 6.84 25.63
CA ASN A 33 1.87 8.04 25.25
C ASN A 33 1.19 8.68 24.02
N LEU A 34 0.86 9.96 24.11
CA LEU A 34 0.23 10.73 23.04
C LEU A 34 1.00 10.61 21.71
N LYS A 35 2.33 10.61 21.74
CA LYS A 35 3.16 10.40 20.54
C LYS A 35 2.88 9.04 19.90
N THR A 36 2.85 7.99 20.68
CA THR A 36 2.60 6.62 20.20
C THR A 36 1.20 6.50 19.59
N VAL A 37 0.19 7.07 20.24
CA VAL A 37 -1.19 7.10 19.70
C VAL A 37 -1.26 7.80 18.36
N LEU A 38 -0.59 8.96 18.22
CA LEU A 38 -0.56 9.70 16.95
C LEU A 38 0.14 8.90 15.84
N VAL A 39 1.26 8.24 16.16
CA VAL A 39 1.98 7.39 15.20
C VAL A 39 1.12 6.21 14.76
N ILE A 40 0.50 5.49 15.70
CA ILE A 40 -0.39 4.36 15.40
C ILE A 40 -1.54 4.83 14.50
N PHE A 41 -2.16 5.96 14.83
CA PHE A 41 -3.25 6.51 14.04
C PHE A 41 -2.80 6.89 12.63
N SER A 42 -1.63 7.51 12.48
CA SER A 42 -1.06 7.85 11.17
C SER A 42 -0.77 6.61 10.34
N LEU A 43 -0.14 5.59 10.93
CA LEU A 43 0.14 4.32 10.25
C LEU A 43 -1.15 3.60 9.82
N LEU A 44 -2.18 3.62 10.67
CA LEU A 44 -3.48 3.03 10.37
C LEU A 44 -4.14 3.73 9.17
N LEU A 45 -4.11 5.07 9.14
CA LEU A 45 -4.66 5.83 8.02
C LEU A 45 -3.90 5.55 6.72
N ILE A 46 -2.57 5.53 6.78
CA ILE A 46 -1.73 5.22 5.62
C ILE A 46 -2.09 3.84 5.08
N ASN A 47 -2.18 2.84 5.96
CA ASN A 47 -2.55 1.47 5.57
C ASN A 47 -3.93 1.40 4.92
N ILE A 48 -4.92 2.11 5.47
CA ILE A 48 -6.28 2.19 4.89
C ILE A 48 -6.25 2.80 3.50
N PHE A 49 -5.55 3.93 3.32
CA PHE A 49 -5.48 4.60 2.02
C PHE A 49 -4.71 3.78 0.99
N ASP A 50 -3.63 3.12 1.39
CA ASP A 50 -2.86 2.23 0.53
C ASP A 50 -3.73 1.06 0.04
N THR A 51 -4.42 0.38 0.95
CA THR A 51 -5.33 -0.71 0.63
C THR A 51 -6.47 -0.27 -0.28
N ILE A 52 -7.15 0.86 0.04
CA ILE A 52 -8.24 1.38 -0.80
C ILE A 52 -7.73 1.78 -2.18
N GLY A 53 -6.61 2.47 -2.26
CA GLY A 53 -6.01 2.90 -3.53
C GLY A 53 -5.65 1.72 -4.42
N THR A 54 -5.03 0.69 -3.85
CA THR A 54 -4.68 -0.54 -4.56
C THR A 54 -5.93 -1.30 -5.00
N LEU A 55 -6.93 -1.44 -4.13
CA LEU A 55 -8.20 -2.09 -4.48
C LEU A 55 -8.93 -1.36 -5.61
N MET A 56 -8.95 -0.01 -5.60
CA MET A 56 -9.51 0.77 -6.70
C MET A 56 -8.78 0.51 -8.01
N GLY A 57 -7.45 0.56 -8.01
CA GLY A 57 -6.65 0.30 -9.20
C GLY A 57 -6.85 -1.11 -9.76
N LEU A 58 -6.94 -2.12 -8.89
CA LEU A 58 -7.19 -3.52 -9.29
C LEU A 58 -8.63 -3.73 -9.77
N ALA A 59 -9.63 -3.11 -9.12
CA ALA A 59 -11.03 -3.18 -9.50
C ALA A 59 -11.25 -2.60 -10.90
N ASP A 60 -10.54 -1.53 -11.24
CA ASP A 60 -10.55 -0.94 -12.58
C ASP A 60 -10.08 -1.94 -13.65
N LYS A 61 -9.03 -2.71 -13.36
CA LYS A 61 -8.51 -3.72 -14.27
C LYS A 61 -9.44 -4.91 -14.45
N THR A 62 -10.18 -5.29 -13.41
CA THR A 62 -11.17 -6.36 -13.49
C THR A 62 -12.47 -5.93 -14.18
N GLY A 63 -12.71 -4.61 -14.25
CA GLY A 63 -13.95 -4.05 -14.77
C GLY A 63 -15.17 -4.27 -13.86
N ILE A 64 -14.95 -4.53 -12.56
CA ILE A 64 -16.02 -4.75 -11.58
C ILE A 64 -16.51 -3.47 -10.91
N VAL A 65 -15.94 -2.33 -11.25
CA VAL A 65 -16.38 -1.03 -10.72
C VAL A 65 -17.78 -0.74 -11.23
N GLU A 66 -18.73 -0.49 -10.32
CA GLU A 66 -20.09 -0.12 -10.67
C GLU A 66 -20.15 1.26 -11.33
N PRO A 67 -21.19 1.57 -12.13
CA PRO A 67 -21.35 2.89 -12.78
C PRO A 67 -21.38 4.07 -11.80
N ASN A 68 -21.75 3.83 -10.54
CA ASN A 68 -21.75 4.82 -9.45
C ASN A 68 -20.37 5.01 -8.79
N GLY A 69 -19.33 4.31 -9.27
CA GLY A 69 -17.98 4.35 -8.72
C GLY A 69 -17.73 3.43 -7.53
N ASN A 70 -18.74 2.69 -7.07
CA ASN A 70 -18.55 1.74 -5.97
C ASN A 70 -17.83 0.47 -6.46
N ILE A 71 -17.01 -0.07 -5.57
CA ILE A 71 -16.37 -1.37 -5.76
C ILE A 71 -17.16 -2.39 -4.94
N PRO A 72 -17.72 -3.43 -5.55
CA PRO A 72 -18.40 -4.48 -4.80
C PRO A 72 -17.41 -5.19 -3.86
N HIS A 73 -17.90 -5.60 -2.70
CA HIS A 73 -17.12 -6.37 -1.72
C HIS A 73 -15.87 -5.66 -1.12
N VAL A 74 -15.79 -4.31 -1.18
CA VAL A 74 -14.69 -3.56 -0.54
C VAL A 74 -14.58 -3.86 0.96
N LYS A 75 -15.75 -3.98 1.63
CA LYS A 75 -15.78 -4.26 3.07
C LYS A 75 -15.14 -5.61 3.40
N GLU A 76 -15.44 -6.64 2.63
CA GLU A 76 -14.89 -7.97 2.78
C GLU A 76 -13.40 -8.01 2.47
N ALA A 77 -12.96 -7.26 1.44
CA ALA A 77 -11.56 -7.12 1.09
C ALA A 77 -10.77 -6.42 2.21
N MET A 78 -11.27 -5.31 2.74
CA MET A 78 -10.65 -4.62 3.86
C MET A 78 -10.66 -5.44 5.15
N MET A 79 -11.71 -6.26 5.38
CA MET A 79 -11.75 -7.17 6.51
C MET A 79 -10.67 -8.25 6.39
N SER A 80 -10.46 -8.79 5.19
CA SER A 80 -9.41 -9.77 4.91
C SER A 80 -8.02 -9.17 5.18
N ASP A 81 -7.79 -7.94 4.74
CA ASP A 81 -6.55 -7.18 4.99
C ASP A 81 -6.30 -6.99 6.51
N ALA A 82 -7.32 -6.56 7.24
CA ALA A 82 -7.24 -6.37 8.69
C ALA A 82 -6.94 -7.67 9.45
N ILE A 83 -7.58 -8.78 9.06
CA ILE A 83 -7.33 -10.11 9.64
C ILE A 83 -5.90 -10.54 9.32
N GLY A 84 -5.47 -10.38 8.06
CA GLY A 84 -4.12 -10.70 7.62
C GLY A 84 -3.06 -9.91 8.40
N THR A 85 -3.25 -8.59 8.53
CA THR A 85 -2.36 -7.72 9.31
C THR A 85 -2.31 -8.12 10.78
N THR A 86 -3.45 -8.49 11.39
CA THR A 86 -3.49 -8.94 12.78
C THR A 86 -2.71 -10.25 12.95
N CYS A 87 -2.92 -11.22 12.07
CA CYS A 87 -2.16 -12.48 12.08
C CYS A 87 -0.67 -12.23 11.83
N GLY A 88 -0.33 -11.34 10.88
CA GLY A 88 1.05 -10.95 10.61
C GLY A 88 1.73 -10.32 11.82
N ALA A 89 1.05 -9.44 12.54
CA ALA A 89 1.55 -8.83 13.77
C ALA A 89 1.84 -9.88 14.86
N MET A 90 1.00 -10.92 14.99
CA MET A 90 1.25 -12.05 15.89
C MET A 90 2.51 -12.82 15.52
N LEU A 91 2.82 -12.91 14.23
CA LEU A 91 4.04 -13.54 13.71
C LEU A 91 5.27 -12.63 13.76
N GLY A 92 5.10 -11.36 14.21
CA GLY A 92 6.18 -10.37 14.26
C GLY A 92 6.48 -9.69 12.92
N SER A 93 5.54 -9.76 11.96
CA SER A 93 5.63 -9.04 10.68
C SER A 93 5.09 -7.62 10.81
N SER A 94 5.45 -6.76 9.84
CA SER A 94 4.81 -5.45 9.66
C SER A 94 3.38 -5.60 9.14
N THR A 95 2.69 -4.48 8.93
CA THR A 95 1.36 -4.44 8.31
C THR A 95 1.37 -5.15 6.95
N LEU A 96 0.32 -5.93 6.68
CA LEU A 96 0.06 -6.49 5.37
C LEU A 96 -0.82 -5.52 4.58
N THR A 97 -0.56 -5.37 3.30
CA THR A 97 -1.37 -4.58 2.38
C THR A 97 -1.66 -5.37 1.12
N THR A 98 -2.64 -4.94 0.36
CA THR A 98 -2.91 -5.51 -0.97
C THR A 98 -1.77 -5.19 -1.94
N TYR A 99 -1.37 -6.19 -2.75
CA TYR A 99 -0.28 -6.06 -3.70
C TYR A 99 -0.75 -5.47 -5.03
N VAL A 100 -0.11 -4.37 -5.45
CA VAL A 100 -0.30 -3.77 -6.79
C VAL A 100 0.11 -4.75 -7.89
N GLU A 101 1.09 -5.60 -7.63
CA GLU A 101 1.59 -6.64 -8.53
C GLU A 101 0.52 -7.67 -8.90
N SER A 102 -0.56 -7.78 -8.12
CA SER A 102 -1.74 -8.58 -8.47
C SER A 102 -2.37 -8.17 -9.79
N ALA A 103 -2.12 -6.92 -10.26
CA ALA A 103 -2.54 -6.45 -11.58
C ALA A 103 -2.01 -7.33 -12.72
N SER A 104 -0.81 -7.90 -12.58
CA SER A 104 -0.24 -8.82 -13.57
C SER A 104 -1.02 -10.13 -13.64
N GLY A 105 -1.36 -10.72 -12.49
CA GLY A 105 -2.18 -11.92 -12.43
C GLY A 105 -3.61 -11.70 -12.96
N ILE A 106 -4.18 -10.52 -12.72
CA ILE A 106 -5.49 -10.12 -13.26
C ILE A 106 -5.41 -9.98 -14.79
N ALA A 107 -4.34 -9.39 -15.32
CA ALA A 107 -4.12 -9.24 -16.76
C ALA A 107 -4.05 -10.60 -17.47
N GLU A 108 -3.48 -11.62 -16.82
CA GLU A 108 -3.43 -13.01 -17.31
C GLU A 108 -4.74 -13.78 -17.10
N GLY A 109 -5.79 -13.14 -16.56
CA GLY A 109 -7.13 -13.74 -16.40
C GLY A 109 -7.42 -14.31 -15.02
N GLY A 110 -6.57 -14.10 -14.03
CA GLY A 110 -6.79 -14.48 -12.64
C GLY A 110 -7.87 -13.62 -11.98
N ARG A 111 -9.09 -14.21 -11.77
CA ARG A 111 -10.25 -13.46 -11.24
C ARG A 111 -10.99 -14.20 -10.12
N SER A 112 -10.37 -15.19 -9.54
CA SER A 112 -11.00 -16.02 -8.51
C SER A 112 -10.12 -16.14 -7.26
N GLY A 113 -10.74 -16.49 -6.13
CA GLY A 113 -10.03 -16.78 -4.89
C GLY A 113 -9.00 -17.92 -5.00
N VAL A 114 -9.18 -18.81 -6.00
CA VAL A 114 -8.20 -19.87 -6.30
C VAL A 114 -6.85 -19.27 -6.70
N THR A 115 -6.84 -18.18 -7.45
CA THR A 115 -5.61 -17.48 -7.82
C THR A 115 -4.88 -16.99 -6.58
N ALA A 116 -5.59 -16.33 -5.66
CA ALA A 116 -5.01 -15.83 -4.41
C ALA A 116 -4.49 -16.98 -3.52
N PHE A 117 -5.23 -18.08 -3.43
CA PHE A 117 -4.82 -19.26 -2.69
C PHE A 117 -3.55 -19.90 -3.28
N THR A 118 -3.45 -19.98 -4.60
CA THR A 118 -2.26 -20.49 -5.30
C THR A 118 -1.04 -19.62 -5.01
N VAL A 119 -1.20 -18.28 -5.04
CA VAL A 119 -0.14 -17.34 -4.68
C VAL A 119 0.30 -17.55 -3.23
N GLY A 120 -0.64 -17.77 -2.30
CA GLY A 120 -0.31 -18.10 -0.91
C GLY A 120 0.53 -19.37 -0.77
N ILE A 121 0.22 -20.41 -1.54
CA ILE A 121 1.03 -21.63 -1.58
C ILE A 121 2.45 -21.34 -2.09
N PHE A 122 2.58 -20.54 -3.15
CA PHE A 122 3.90 -20.15 -3.66
C PHE A 122 4.71 -19.35 -2.64
N PHE A 123 4.10 -18.49 -1.83
CA PHE A 123 4.78 -17.80 -0.74
C PHE A 123 5.28 -18.77 0.32
N ILE A 124 4.52 -19.81 0.67
CA ILE A 124 4.97 -20.85 1.60
C ILE A 124 6.17 -21.60 1.02
N ILE A 125 6.13 -21.97 -0.25
CA ILE A 125 7.27 -22.62 -0.94
C ILE A 125 8.49 -21.68 -0.97
N ALA A 126 8.27 -20.40 -1.28
CA ALA A 126 9.32 -19.39 -1.32
C ALA A 126 10.01 -19.20 0.03
N LEU A 127 9.32 -19.44 1.14
CA LEU A 127 9.91 -19.39 2.49
C LEU A 127 11.08 -20.39 2.62
N PHE A 128 10.95 -21.58 2.06
CA PHE A 128 12.02 -22.59 2.05
C PHE A 128 13.08 -22.30 1.01
N LEU A 129 12.74 -21.58 -0.06
CA LEU A 129 13.64 -21.16 -1.13
C LEU A 129 14.22 -19.74 -0.90
N SER A 130 14.11 -19.21 0.32
CA SER A 130 14.56 -17.86 0.65
C SER A 130 16.01 -17.56 0.23
N PRO A 131 17.01 -18.49 0.30
CA PRO A 131 18.35 -18.18 -0.16
C PRO A 131 18.43 -17.86 -1.67
N ILE A 132 17.54 -18.46 -2.49
CA ILE A 132 17.47 -18.16 -3.93
C ILE A 132 16.93 -16.76 -4.15
N PHE A 133 15.83 -16.41 -3.46
CA PHE A 133 15.18 -15.10 -3.63
C PHE A 133 16.05 -13.95 -3.14
N LEU A 134 16.85 -14.17 -2.08
CA LEU A 134 17.79 -13.18 -1.57
C LEU A 134 18.95 -12.88 -2.52
N LEU A 135 19.21 -13.75 -3.49
CA LEU A 135 20.22 -13.52 -4.54
C LEU A 135 19.72 -12.60 -5.66
N ILE A 136 18.40 -12.38 -5.77
CA ILE A 136 17.83 -11.55 -6.83
C ILE A 136 18.15 -10.09 -6.49
N PRO A 137 18.96 -9.39 -7.30
CA PRO A 137 19.28 -7.98 -7.05
C PRO A 137 18.06 -7.10 -7.28
N SER A 138 17.92 -6.01 -6.52
CA SER A 138 16.83 -5.04 -6.66
C SER A 138 16.72 -4.45 -8.07
N ALA A 139 17.84 -4.37 -8.81
CA ALA A 139 17.84 -3.96 -10.20
C ALA A 139 17.05 -4.90 -11.13
N ALA A 140 17.00 -6.20 -10.82
CA ALA A 140 16.22 -7.17 -11.60
C ALA A 140 14.71 -7.05 -11.31
N THR A 141 14.33 -6.76 -10.06
CA THR A 141 12.92 -6.59 -9.67
C THR A 141 12.34 -5.27 -10.14
N SER A 142 13.17 -4.23 -10.32
CA SER A 142 12.72 -2.92 -10.79
C SER A 142 12.03 -2.96 -12.16
N GLY A 143 12.51 -3.82 -13.08
CA GLY A 143 11.88 -4.01 -14.38
C GLY A 143 10.45 -4.56 -14.29
N ALA A 144 10.21 -5.51 -13.38
CA ALA A 144 8.88 -6.04 -13.12
C ALA A 144 7.94 -4.97 -12.54
N LEU A 145 8.44 -4.15 -11.59
CA LEU A 145 7.66 -3.05 -11.00
C LEU A 145 7.28 -1.99 -12.05
N VAL A 146 8.19 -1.66 -12.97
CA VAL A 146 7.86 -0.75 -14.09
C VAL A 146 6.74 -1.32 -14.95
N MET A 147 6.77 -2.62 -15.25
CA MET A 147 5.70 -3.27 -16.04
C MET A 147 4.35 -3.23 -15.31
N VAL A 148 4.34 -3.47 -14.00
CA VAL A 148 3.13 -3.33 -13.18
C VAL A 148 2.62 -1.88 -13.22
N GLY A 149 3.50 -0.90 -13.11
CA GLY A 149 3.17 0.53 -13.24
C GLY A 149 2.50 0.85 -14.58
N VAL A 150 3.04 0.30 -15.68
CA VAL A 150 2.43 0.45 -17.02
C VAL A 150 1.03 -0.16 -17.09
N LEU A 151 0.83 -1.32 -16.48
CA LEU A 151 -0.50 -1.94 -16.40
C LEU A 151 -1.53 -1.08 -15.65
N MET A 152 -1.10 -0.26 -14.70
CA MET A 152 -1.97 0.56 -13.86
C MET A 152 -2.11 2.02 -14.33
N ILE A 153 -1.34 2.45 -15.33
CA ILE A 153 -1.33 3.85 -15.80
C ILE A 153 -2.69 4.33 -16.29
N ASP A 154 -3.54 3.41 -16.75
CA ASP A 154 -4.89 3.74 -17.23
C ASP A 154 -5.77 4.38 -16.16
N SER A 155 -5.53 4.10 -14.88
CA SER A 155 -6.27 4.69 -13.77
C SER A 155 -6.06 6.21 -13.68
N VAL A 156 -4.93 6.73 -14.17
CA VAL A 156 -4.64 8.17 -14.21
C VAL A 156 -5.62 8.90 -15.15
N LYS A 157 -6.14 8.24 -16.18
CA LYS A 157 -7.10 8.82 -17.14
C LYS A 157 -8.44 9.18 -16.48
N LYS A 158 -8.74 8.63 -15.29
CA LYS A 158 -9.98 8.93 -14.55
C LYS A 158 -9.92 10.24 -13.77
N ILE A 159 -8.72 10.80 -13.61
CA ILE A 159 -8.54 12.10 -12.97
C ILE A 159 -9.00 13.15 -13.97
N ASP A 160 -9.90 14.03 -13.54
CA ASP A 160 -10.28 15.19 -14.34
C ASP A 160 -9.13 16.20 -14.40
N LEU A 161 -8.30 16.06 -15.44
CA LEU A 161 -7.15 16.95 -15.65
C LEU A 161 -7.54 18.36 -16.11
N GLN A 162 -8.81 18.58 -16.49
CA GLN A 162 -9.30 19.91 -16.90
C GLN A 162 -9.71 20.74 -15.67
N ASP A 163 -10.15 20.07 -14.59
CA ASP A 163 -10.42 20.78 -13.34
C ASP A 163 -9.11 20.91 -12.52
N ILE A 164 -8.62 22.13 -12.42
CA ILE A 164 -7.39 22.43 -11.67
C ILE A 164 -7.50 22.05 -10.18
N THR A 165 -8.71 22.00 -9.63
CA THR A 165 -8.93 21.60 -8.23
C THR A 165 -8.78 20.12 -7.98
N GLU A 166 -8.80 19.29 -9.03
CA GLU A 166 -8.54 17.84 -9.01
C GLU A 166 -7.14 17.52 -9.53
N SER A 167 -6.74 18.16 -10.64
CA SER A 167 -5.45 17.88 -11.29
C SER A 167 -4.25 18.32 -10.47
N PHE A 168 -4.32 19.47 -9.79
CA PHE A 168 -3.21 19.98 -8.99
C PHE A 168 -2.91 19.10 -7.76
N PRO A 169 -3.89 18.70 -6.92
CA PRO A 169 -3.63 17.75 -5.83
C PRO A 169 -3.11 16.40 -6.31
N ALA A 170 -3.66 15.87 -7.41
CA ALA A 170 -3.20 14.62 -8.00
C ALA A 170 -1.73 14.72 -8.45
N PHE A 171 -1.35 15.82 -9.09
CA PHE A 171 0.04 16.08 -9.48
C PHE A 171 0.96 16.16 -8.27
N ILE A 172 0.58 16.92 -7.23
CA ILE A 172 1.36 17.02 -5.98
C ILE A 172 1.54 15.66 -5.34
N THR A 173 0.48 14.85 -5.27
CA THR A 173 0.55 13.48 -4.73
C THR A 173 1.59 12.65 -5.47
N MET A 174 1.48 12.57 -6.80
CA MET A 174 2.38 11.76 -7.63
C MET A 174 3.84 12.20 -7.52
N ILE A 175 4.10 13.51 -7.59
CA ILE A 175 5.47 14.02 -7.57
C ILE A 175 6.12 13.87 -6.19
N THR A 176 5.33 14.08 -5.12
CA THR A 176 5.82 13.93 -3.75
C THR A 176 6.16 12.48 -3.42
N MET A 177 5.35 11.52 -3.85
CA MET A 177 5.65 10.08 -3.68
C MET A 177 7.02 9.72 -4.24
N VAL A 178 7.34 10.24 -5.42
CA VAL A 178 8.63 9.99 -6.08
C VAL A 178 9.78 10.70 -5.40
N LEU A 179 9.62 11.99 -5.06
CA LEU A 179 10.69 12.79 -4.49
C LEU A 179 11.03 12.44 -3.05
N CYS A 180 10.01 12.10 -2.25
CA CYS A 180 10.20 11.74 -0.84
C CYS A 180 10.45 10.24 -0.63
N TYR A 181 10.37 9.42 -1.69
CA TYR A 181 10.42 7.95 -1.57
C TYR A 181 9.42 7.39 -0.55
N SER A 182 8.29 8.07 -0.38
CA SER A 182 7.28 7.78 0.64
C SER A 182 5.88 7.94 0.06
N ILE A 183 5.14 6.84 0.02
CA ILE A 183 3.72 6.84 -0.36
C ILE A 183 2.91 7.66 0.65
N ALA A 184 3.26 7.54 1.93
CA ALA A 184 2.62 8.22 3.03
C ALA A 184 2.67 9.75 2.89
N ASP A 185 3.87 10.30 2.65
CA ASP A 185 4.06 11.75 2.50
C ASP A 185 3.35 12.27 1.25
N GLY A 186 3.34 11.46 0.17
CA GLY A 186 2.58 11.79 -1.03
C GLY A 186 1.09 11.91 -0.77
N ILE A 187 0.48 10.94 -0.08
CA ILE A 187 -0.94 10.97 0.28
C ILE A 187 -1.23 12.15 1.21
N CYS A 188 -0.39 12.36 2.24
CA CYS A 188 -0.56 13.47 3.18
C CYS A 188 -0.56 14.83 2.47
N LEU A 189 0.45 15.11 1.64
CA LEU A 189 0.56 16.38 0.92
C LEU A 189 -0.52 16.51 -0.15
N GLY A 190 -0.91 15.41 -0.79
CA GLY A 190 -2.02 15.38 -1.75
C GLY A 190 -3.36 15.78 -1.12
N ILE A 191 -3.68 15.21 0.04
CA ILE A 191 -4.91 15.56 0.79
C ILE A 191 -4.86 17.01 1.26
N LEU A 192 -3.72 17.49 1.75
CA LEU A 192 -3.56 18.89 2.14
C LEU A 192 -3.75 19.83 0.95
N ALA A 193 -3.16 19.51 -0.20
CA ALA A 193 -3.33 20.26 -1.44
C ALA A 193 -4.79 20.27 -1.91
N TYR A 194 -5.47 19.13 -1.80
CA TYR A 194 -6.89 19.01 -2.17
C TYR A 194 -7.77 19.89 -1.29
N VAL A 195 -7.64 19.80 0.04
CA VAL A 195 -8.38 20.61 0.99
C VAL A 195 -8.09 22.10 0.77
N PHE A 196 -6.83 22.46 0.54
CA PHE A 196 -6.41 23.83 0.25
C PHE A 196 -7.07 24.35 -1.04
N MET A 197 -7.01 23.62 -2.13
CA MET A 197 -7.58 24.04 -3.43
C MET A 197 -9.10 24.18 -3.35
N LYS A 198 -9.81 23.21 -2.75
CA LYS A 198 -11.28 23.28 -2.58
C LYS A 198 -11.71 24.44 -1.67
N THR A 199 -10.92 24.76 -0.66
CA THR A 199 -11.16 25.90 0.22
C THR A 199 -10.96 27.23 -0.51
N CYS A 200 -9.86 27.38 -1.26
CA CYS A 200 -9.55 28.58 -2.04
C CYS A 200 -10.58 28.85 -3.14
N THR A 201 -11.10 27.80 -3.76
CA THR A 201 -12.13 27.91 -4.83
C THR A 201 -13.55 27.98 -4.29
N ARG A 202 -13.74 28.02 -2.96
CA ARG A 202 -15.05 28.05 -2.28
C ARG A 202 -15.96 26.87 -2.62
N ARG A 203 -15.41 25.74 -3.03
CA ARG A 203 -16.14 24.50 -3.30
C ARG A 203 -16.32 23.66 -2.03
N TRP A 204 -16.92 24.23 -1.00
CA TRP A 204 -17.10 23.59 0.31
C TRP A 204 -17.97 22.34 0.27
N LYS A 205 -18.83 22.20 -0.75
CA LYS A 205 -19.72 21.03 -0.91
C LYS A 205 -18.96 19.73 -1.23
N ASP A 206 -17.76 19.85 -1.79
CA ASP A 206 -16.92 18.72 -2.17
C ASP A 206 -16.02 18.26 -1.01
N LEU A 207 -16.01 19.04 0.09
CA LEU A 207 -15.21 18.72 1.28
C LEU A 207 -16.04 17.92 2.29
N ASN A 208 -15.67 16.65 2.48
CA ASN A 208 -16.19 15.84 3.56
C ASN A 208 -15.51 16.20 4.88
N TRP A 209 -16.25 16.15 5.98
CA TRP A 209 -15.71 16.33 7.33
C TRP A 209 -14.51 15.43 7.61
N THR A 210 -14.54 14.20 7.08
CA THR A 210 -13.44 13.24 7.20
C THR A 210 -12.13 13.78 6.60
N LEU A 211 -12.19 14.41 5.41
CA LEU A 211 -11.02 14.99 4.74
C LEU A 211 -10.45 16.18 5.54
N ILE A 212 -11.30 16.99 6.14
CA ILE A 212 -10.87 18.13 6.95
C ILE A 212 -10.16 17.63 8.22
N ILE A 213 -10.75 16.67 8.92
CA ILE A 213 -10.15 16.06 10.11
C ILE A 213 -8.79 15.45 9.76
N LEU A 214 -8.71 14.71 8.65
CA LEU A 214 -7.46 14.12 8.16
C LEU A 214 -6.40 15.17 7.87
N ALA A 215 -6.78 16.24 7.16
CA ALA A 215 -5.85 17.34 6.86
C ALA A 215 -5.30 17.98 8.14
N VAL A 216 -6.14 18.22 9.15
CA VAL A 216 -5.70 18.75 10.44
C VAL A 216 -4.75 17.80 11.15
N LEU A 217 -5.05 16.49 11.15
CA LEU A 217 -4.18 15.48 11.77
C LEU A 217 -2.82 15.40 11.07
N PHE A 218 -2.80 15.46 9.74
CA PHE A 218 -1.55 15.45 8.98
C PHE A 218 -0.71 16.72 9.22
N VAL A 219 -1.33 17.90 9.32
CA VAL A 219 -0.63 19.13 9.70
C VAL A 219 -0.02 18.99 11.10
N LEU A 220 -0.77 18.45 12.06
CA LEU A 220 -0.26 18.21 13.42
C LEU A 220 0.90 17.20 13.44
N ASN A 221 0.86 16.19 12.60
CA ASN A 221 1.94 15.21 12.45
C ASN A 221 3.20 15.87 11.87
N PHE A 222 3.06 16.70 10.85
CA PHE A 222 4.20 17.46 10.25
C PHE A 222 4.83 18.47 11.22
N ILE A 223 4.05 19.10 12.11
CA ILE A 223 4.57 20.06 13.07
C ILE A 223 5.33 19.36 14.24
N LYS A 224 4.97 18.11 14.54
CA LYS A 224 5.54 17.38 15.68
C LYS A 224 6.63 16.36 15.32
N GLY A 225 6.77 16.01 14.04
CA GLY A 225 7.85 15.14 13.54
C GLY A 225 9.08 15.93 13.22
#